data_e59e8a26e36b75b62d942e229fb297d0
#
_entry.id   e59e8a26e36b75b62d942e229fb297d0
#
_cell.length_a   1.000
_cell.length_b   1.000
_cell.length_c   1.000
_cell.angle_alpha   90.00
_cell.angle_beta   90.00
_cell.angle_gamma   90.00
#
_symmetry.space_group_name_H-M   'P 1'
#
loop_
_entity.id
_entity.type
_entity.pdbx_description
1 polymer ?
#
loop_
_entity_poly.entity_id
_entity_poly.type
_entity_poly.pdbx_seq_one_letter_code
_entity_poly.pdbx_strand_id
1 'polypeptide(L)'
;MQVSLVCRSMGLALALTLVGTAATDAADAQRLTFTIHAAFFSSATKQPKAVDPHVFVQDPASAAATGPQNIQHIAGVRPAFLEQDAKTTPLFNAKGESLGFDFGQWLEANGTVTITPSANGKAKISAQFRKLRPGGSYSLFENHFDQQPVGFTPLDGTGKSNNFVANKRGTARITLIAPQLLTHANAVLLVYHSDKTFHGDQRGEIGVTAHHQLIAPIPE
;
A
#
# COMPACT_ATOMS: atom_id res chain seq x y z
N MET A 1 -4.84 61.69 -76.07
CA MET A 1 -4.02 60.52 -75.63
C MET A 1 -4.07 60.51 -74.11
N GLN A 2 -4.87 59.68 -73.52
CA GLN A 2 -4.96 59.53 -72.05
C GLN A 2 -4.38 58.17 -71.71
N VAL A 3 -3.38 58.18 -70.84
CA VAL A 3 -2.71 56.99 -70.32
C VAL A 3 -3.30 56.72 -68.91
N SER A 4 -4.05 55.67 -68.77
CA SER A 4 -4.59 55.18 -67.47
C SER A 4 -3.52 54.36 -66.74
N LEU A 5 -3.23 54.79 -65.55
CA LEU A 5 -2.32 54.11 -64.62
C LEU A 5 -3.18 53.18 -63.73
N VAL A 6 -2.98 51.89 -63.85
CA VAL A 6 -3.65 50.86 -63.01
C VAL A 6 -2.73 50.53 -61.83
N CYS A 7 -3.17 50.95 -60.63
CA CYS A 7 -2.51 50.63 -59.36
C CYS A 7 -2.97 49.22 -58.87
N ARG A 8 -2.06 48.23 -58.85
CA ARG A 8 -2.33 46.90 -58.26
C ARG A 8 -1.88 46.89 -56.80
N SER A 9 -2.85 46.86 -55.90
CA SER A 9 -2.62 46.65 -54.48
C SER A 9 -2.41 45.16 -54.20
N MET A 10 -1.17 44.79 -53.77
CA MET A 10 -0.85 43.48 -53.23
C MET A 10 -1.29 43.43 -51.78
N GLY A 11 -2.36 42.69 -51.48
CA GLY A 11 -2.77 42.36 -50.12
C GLY A 11 -1.90 41.23 -49.54
N LEU A 12 -1.13 41.55 -48.50
CA LEU A 12 -0.37 40.61 -47.72
C LEU A 12 -1.31 39.93 -46.68
N ALA A 13 -1.71 38.68 -46.92
CA ALA A 13 -2.46 37.90 -45.97
C ALA A 13 -1.51 37.32 -44.89
N LEU A 14 -1.61 37.83 -43.68
CA LEU A 14 -0.87 37.33 -42.52
C LEU A 14 -1.66 36.14 -41.94
N ALA A 15 -1.20 34.90 -42.21
CA ALA A 15 -1.75 33.70 -41.62
C ALA A 15 -1.27 33.57 -40.15
N LEU A 16 -2.19 33.83 -39.20
CA LEU A 16 -1.95 33.60 -37.77
C LEU A 16 -2.16 32.09 -37.49
N THR A 17 -1.07 31.33 -37.36
CA THR A 17 -1.12 29.97 -36.87
C THR A 17 -1.32 29.98 -35.35
N LEU A 18 -2.54 29.69 -34.88
CA LEU A 18 -2.79 29.36 -33.48
C LEU A 18 -2.13 27.99 -33.17
N VAL A 19 -0.98 28.05 -32.50
CA VAL A 19 -0.42 26.85 -31.84
C VAL A 19 -1.27 26.62 -30.59
N GLY A 20 -2.26 25.72 -30.70
CA GLY A 20 -3.01 25.23 -29.57
C GLY A 20 -2.07 24.42 -28.70
N THR A 21 -1.64 24.96 -27.55
CA THR A 21 -1.05 24.17 -26.47
C THR A 21 -2.14 23.25 -25.92
N ALA A 22 -2.13 21.97 -26.30
CA ALA A 22 -2.92 20.97 -25.60
C ALA A 22 -2.42 20.95 -24.14
N ALA A 23 -3.24 21.50 -23.22
CA ALA A 23 -3.06 21.28 -21.81
C ALA A 23 -3.26 19.76 -21.60
N THR A 24 -2.17 19.05 -21.37
CA THR A 24 -2.28 17.68 -20.84
C THR A 24 -2.86 17.84 -19.44
N ASP A 25 -4.12 17.45 -19.24
CA ASP A 25 -4.69 17.26 -17.91
C ASP A 25 -3.74 16.31 -17.15
N ALA A 26 -2.90 16.89 -16.32
CA ALA A 26 -2.14 16.11 -15.36
C ALA A 26 -3.19 15.56 -14.41
N ALA A 27 -3.43 14.24 -14.46
CA ALA A 27 -4.35 13.59 -13.54
C ALA A 27 -3.99 14.00 -12.10
N ASP A 28 -5.01 14.42 -11.33
CA ASP A 28 -4.82 14.97 -10.00
C ASP A 28 -4.20 13.95 -9.04
N ALA A 29 -3.39 14.44 -8.10
CA ALA A 29 -2.82 13.61 -7.05
C ALA A 29 -3.93 13.07 -6.15
N GLN A 30 -4.03 11.74 -6.04
CA GLN A 30 -4.98 11.06 -5.18
C GLN A 30 -4.39 10.84 -3.79
N ARG A 31 -5.10 11.28 -2.74
CA ARG A 31 -4.71 11.05 -1.34
C ARG A 31 -5.65 10.06 -0.67
N LEU A 32 -5.08 8.99 -0.13
CA LEU A 32 -5.80 7.91 0.54
C LEU A 32 -5.35 7.77 2.00
N THR A 33 -6.26 7.29 2.84
CA THR A 33 -5.96 6.90 4.22
C THR A 33 -5.86 5.38 4.30
N PHE A 34 -4.83 4.88 4.96
CA PHE A 34 -4.72 3.46 5.24
C PHE A 34 -5.76 3.02 6.28
N THR A 35 -6.33 1.86 6.06
CA THR A 35 -7.13 1.12 7.05
C THR A 35 -6.33 -0.07 7.58
N ILE A 36 -6.74 -0.61 8.73
CA ILE A 36 -6.17 -1.85 9.28
C ILE A 36 -6.46 -2.99 8.28
N HIS A 37 -5.40 -3.73 7.90
CA HIS A 37 -5.52 -4.82 6.92
C HIS A 37 -6.54 -5.88 7.39
N ALA A 38 -6.52 -6.25 8.66
CA ALA A 38 -7.44 -7.23 9.23
C ALA A 38 -8.92 -6.85 9.07
N ALA A 39 -9.27 -5.56 9.25
CA ALA A 39 -10.63 -5.07 9.05
C ALA A 39 -11.04 -5.15 7.58
N PHE A 40 -10.18 -4.72 6.66
CA PHE A 40 -10.38 -4.83 5.23
C PHE A 40 -10.55 -6.30 4.80
N PHE A 41 -9.61 -7.17 5.21
CA PHE A 41 -9.63 -8.59 4.89
C PHE A 41 -10.93 -9.26 5.35
N SER A 42 -11.31 -9.02 6.61
CA SER A 42 -12.51 -9.64 7.19
C SER A 42 -13.79 -9.21 6.47
N SER A 43 -13.88 -7.94 6.10
CA SER A 43 -15.00 -7.41 5.31
C SER A 43 -15.02 -7.99 3.90
N ALA A 44 -13.89 -7.94 3.19
CA ALA A 44 -13.77 -8.40 1.80
C ALA A 44 -14.04 -9.91 1.65
N THR A 45 -13.64 -10.71 2.66
CA THR A 45 -13.82 -12.16 2.65
C THR A 45 -15.06 -12.63 3.44
N LYS A 46 -15.87 -11.68 3.96
CA LYS A 46 -17.11 -11.95 4.73
C LYS A 46 -16.87 -12.88 5.91
N GLN A 47 -15.78 -12.64 6.67
CA GLN A 47 -15.49 -13.46 7.85
C GLN A 47 -16.61 -13.31 8.89
N PRO A 48 -17.05 -14.39 9.56
CA PRO A 48 -18.10 -14.33 10.56
C PRO A 48 -17.71 -13.53 11.80
N LYS A 49 -16.40 -13.38 12.04
CA LYS A 49 -15.80 -12.55 13.07
C LYS A 49 -14.60 -11.83 12.46
N ALA A 50 -14.44 -10.55 12.78
CA ALA A 50 -13.29 -9.80 12.31
C ALA A 50 -12.00 -10.37 12.91
N VAL A 51 -11.13 -10.87 12.04
CA VAL A 51 -9.91 -11.61 12.40
C VAL A 51 -8.69 -11.03 11.71
N ASP A 52 -7.58 -10.98 12.43
CA ASP A 52 -6.28 -10.70 11.83
C ASP A 52 -5.57 -12.02 11.48
N PRO A 53 -5.39 -12.34 10.20
CA PRO A 53 -4.77 -13.60 9.81
C PRO A 53 -3.25 -13.62 10.02
N HIS A 54 -2.62 -12.46 10.30
CA HIS A 54 -1.17 -12.30 10.30
C HIS A 54 -0.55 -12.23 11.70
N VAL A 55 -1.36 -11.95 12.73
CA VAL A 55 -0.87 -11.89 14.11
C VAL A 55 -1.71 -12.79 15.00
N PHE A 56 -1.07 -13.37 16.01
CA PHE A 56 -1.63 -14.43 16.83
C PHE A 56 -1.60 -14.03 18.31
N VAL A 57 -2.51 -14.61 19.08
CA VAL A 57 -2.55 -14.52 20.53
C VAL A 57 -2.39 -15.91 21.13
N GLN A 58 -1.87 -15.98 22.36
CA GLN A 58 -1.80 -17.25 23.08
C GLN A 58 -3.21 -17.74 23.43
N ASP A 59 -3.44 -19.02 23.14
CA ASP A 59 -4.65 -19.75 23.50
C ASP A 59 -4.27 -21.23 23.75
N PRO A 60 -4.00 -21.61 25.00
CA PRO A 60 -3.57 -22.97 25.31
C PRO A 60 -4.54 -24.07 24.87
N ALA A 61 -5.82 -23.73 24.66
CA ALA A 61 -6.82 -24.66 24.17
C ALA A 61 -6.84 -24.80 22.64
N SER A 62 -6.13 -23.93 21.92
CA SER A 62 -6.09 -23.95 20.45
C SER A 62 -5.20 -25.09 19.94
N ALA A 63 -5.76 -25.95 19.09
CA ALA A 63 -4.98 -26.92 18.33
C ALA A 63 -4.19 -26.23 17.19
N ALA A 64 -3.16 -26.91 16.69
CA ALA A 64 -2.52 -26.51 15.44
C ALA A 64 -3.54 -26.55 14.29
N ALA A 65 -3.58 -25.52 13.46
CA ALA A 65 -4.54 -25.41 12.39
C ALA A 65 -4.01 -24.58 11.21
N THR A 66 -4.74 -24.64 10.10
CA THR A 66 -4.58 -23.69 8.98
C THR A 66 -5.66 -22.63 9.11
N GLY A 67 -5.23 -21.40 9.38
CA GLY A 67 -6.10 -20.24 9.48
C GLY A 67 -6.42 -19.58 8.13
N PRO A 68 -7.04 -18.40 8.16
CA PRO A 68 -7.28 -17.61 6.95
C PRO A 68 -5.99 -17.34 6.16
N GLN A 69 -6.12 -17.17 4.86
CA GLN A 69 -5.00 -17.01 3.91
C GLN A 69 -4.01 -18.20 3.91
N ASN A 70 -4.47 -19.40 4.31
CA ASN A 70 -3.67 -20.61 4.38
C ASN A 70 -2.46 -20.53 5.32
N ILE A 71 -2.47 -19.62 6.30
CA ILE A 71 -1.39 -19.51 7.29
C ILE A 71 -1.54 -20.63 8.30
N GLN A 72 -0.51 -21.49 8.38
CA GLN A 72 -0.45 -22.57 9.36
C GLN A 72 0.11 -22.04 10.68
N HIS A 73 -0.55 -22.34 11.79
CA HIS A 73 -0.06 -22.01 13.12
C HIS A 73 0.07 -23.25 14.01
N ILE A 74 0.98 -23.18 14.97
CA ILE A 74 1.18 -24.25 15.96
C ILE A 74 0.01 -24.28 16.97
N ALA A 75 -0.07 -25.39 17.73
CA ALA A 75 -0.93 -25.45 18.91
C ALA A 75 -0.52 -24.40 19.96
N GLY A 76 -1.48 -23.90 20.74
CA GLY A 76 -1.24 -22.91 21.78
C GLY A 76 -1.29 -21.46 21.31
N VAL A 77 -1.50 -21.19 20.03
CA VAL A 77 -1.78 -19.87 19.47
C VAL A 77 -2.94 -19.93 18.47
N ARG A 78 -3.66 -18.83 18.33
CA ARG A 78 -4.69 -18.64 17.30
C ARG A 78 -4.63 -17.24 16.71
N PRO A 79 -5.20 -17.02 15.52
CA PRO A 79 -5.34 -15.67 14.96
C PRO A 79 -6.05 -14.73 15.95
N ALA A 80 -5.63 -13.46 15.99
CA ALA A 80 -6.24 -12.44 16.84
C ALA A 80 -7.60 -12.00 16.28
N PHE A 81 -8.61 -11.84 17.15
CA PHE A 81 -9.93 -11.34 16.79
C PHE A 81 -10.09 -9.87 17.21
N LEU A 82 -10.47 -9.00 16.27
CA LEU A 82 -10.48 -7.55 16.46
C LEU A 82 -11.40 -7.08 17.62
N GLU A 83 -12.50 -7.78 17.83
CA GLU A 83 -13.52 -7.39 18.82
C GLU A 83 -13.45 -8.20 20.12
N GLN A 84 -12.74 -9.32 20.14
CA GLN A 84 -12.76 -10.26 21.27
C GLN A 84 -11.48 -10.17 22.11
N ASP A 85 -10.33 -9.93 21.46
CA ASP A 85 -9.05 -9.89 22.16
C ASP A 85 -8.80 -8.51 22.75
N ALA A 86 -8.38 -8.48 24.02
CA ALA A 86 -8.07 -7.23 24.71
C ALA A 86 -6.89 -6.52 24.04
N LYS A 87 -6.93 -5.19 24.00
CA LYS A 87 -5.84 -4.38 23.43
C LYS A 87 -4.50 -4.58 24.10
N THR A 88 -4.49 -5.01 25.35
CA THR A 88 -3.27 -5.33 26.13
C THR A 88 -2.74 -6.73 25.89
N THR A 89 -3.41 -7.54 25.03
CA THR A 89 -2.99 -8.92 24.74
C THR A 89 -1.69 -8.91 23.95
N PRO A 90 -0.63 -9.61 24.43
CA PRO A 90 0.62 -9.74 23.69
C PRO A 90 0.42 -10.46 22.36
N LEU A 91 1.15 -10.03 21.34
CA LEU A 91 1.10 -10.62 20.01
C LEU A 91 2.28 -11.54 19.72
N PHE A 92 1.97 -12.58 18.95
CA PHE A 92 2.87 -13.63 18.52
C PHE A 92 2.76 -13.84 17.01
N ASN A 93 3.76 -14.48 16.43
CA ASN A 93 3.66 -15.02 15.08
C ASN A 93 3.03 -16.42 15.09
N ALA A 94 2.82 -16.99 13.92
CA ALA A 94 2.21 -18.32 13.75
C ALA A 94 3.03 -19.47 14.37
N LYS A 95 4.33 -19.24 14.67
CA LYS A 95 5.22 -20.18 15.36
C LYS A 95 5.26 -19.97 16.87
N GLY A 96 4.44 -19.06 17.42
CA GLY A 96 4.39 -18.76 18.86
C GLY A 96 5.52 -17.87 19.35
N GLU A 97 6.30 -17.27 18.47
CA GLU A 97 7.35 -16.33 18.82
C GLU A 97 6.77 -14.93 19.07
N SER A 98 7.17 -14.27 20.16
CA SER A 98 6.66 -12.95 20.52
C SER A 98 7.04 -11.88 19.50
N LEU A 99 6.07 -11.09 19.07
CA LEU A 99 6.30 -9.91 18.24
C LEU A 99 6.79 -8.71 19.05
N GLY A 100 6.78 -8.78 20.40
CA GLY A 100 7.30 -7.76 21.31
C GLY A 100 6.47 -6.49 21.37
N PHE A 101 5.17 -6.54 21.10
CA PHE A 101 4.17 -5.50 21.32
C PHE A 101 2.77 -6.12 21.49
N ASP A 102 1.82 -5.33 21.96
CA ASP A 102 0.45 -5.77 22.19
C ASP A 102 -0.49 -5.45 21.02
N PHE A 103 -1.70 -6.00 21.08
CA PHE A 103 -2.70 -5.86 20.03
C PHE A 103 -3.17 -4.40 19.87
N GLY A 104 -3.24 -3.62 20.94
CA GLY A 104 -3.57 -2.20 20.87
C GLY A 104 -2.55 -1.41 20.06
N GLN A 105 -1.26 -1.64 20.33
CA GLN A 105 -0.17 -1.01 19.59
C GLN A 105 -0.20 -1.42 18.10
N TRP A 106 -0.55 -2.66 17.80
CA TRP A 106 -0.73 -3.14 16.42
C TRP A 106 -1.85 -2.40 15.69
N LEU A 107 -3.01 -2.25 16.34
CA LEU A 107 -4.20 -1.62 15.78
C LEU A 107 -4.13 -0.07 15.73
N GLU A 108 -3.28 0.56 16.53
CA GLU A 108 -3.11 2.03 16.53
C GLU A 108 -2.34 2.54 15.29
N ALA A 109 -1.62 1.67 14.58
CA ALA A 109 -0.90 2.05 13.38
C ALA A 109 -1.84 2.74 12.38
N ASN A 110 -1.36 3.84 11.80
CA ASN A 110 -2.13 4.60 10.82
C ASN A 110 -1.21 5.31 9.82
N GLY A 111 -1.78 5.73 8.70
CA GLY A 111 -1.01 6.42 7.68
C GLY A 111 -1.86 6.98 6.57
N THR A 112 -1.20 7.76 5.72
CA THR A 112 -1.76 8.26 4.47
C THR A 112 -0.79 8.02 3.33
N VAL A 113 -1.31 7.82 2.13
CA VAL A 113 -0.54 7.74 0.90
C VAL A 113 -1.07 8.75 -0.11
N THR A 114 -0.17 9.43 -0.80
CA THR A 114 -0.48 10.27 -1.95
C THR A 114 0.11 9.62 -3.18
N ILE A 115 -0.73 9.38 -4.17
CA ILE A 115 -0.40 8.78 -5.47
C ILE A 115 -0.51 9.90 -6.50
N THR A 116 0.60 10.28 -7.11
CA THR A 116 0.66 11.33 -8.12
C THR A 116 1.06 10.70 -9.45
N PRO A 117 0.21 10.73 -10.47
CA PRO A 117 0.61 10.30 -11.81
C PRO A 117 1.90 11.00 -12.26
N SER A 118 2.74 10.27 -12.94
CA SER A 118 4.03 10.74 -13.44
C SER A 118 4.18 10.37 -14.91
N ALA A 119 5.20 10.90 -15.57
CA ALA A 119 5.44 10.61 -16.97
C ALA A 119 5.59 9.10 -17.25
N ASN A 120 5.26 8.69 -18.47
CA ASN A 120 5.41 7.31 -18.98
C ASN A 120 4.59 6.26 -18.21
N GLY A 121 3.37 6.61 -17.75
CA GLY A 121 2.47 5.67 -17.08
C GLY A 121 2.92 5.24 -15.68
N LYS A 122 3.88 5.96 -15.07
CA LYS A 122 4.36 5.72 -13.71
C LYS A 122 3.56 6.52 -12.68
N ALA A 123 3.73 6.19 -11.39
CA ALA A 123 3.20 6.97 -10.30
C ALA A 123 4.27 7.29 -9.26
N LYS A 124 4.30 8.54 -8.78
CA LYS A 124 5.06 8.90 -7.57
C LYS A 124 4.19 8.60 -6.36
N ILE A 125 4.69 7.77 -5.48
CA ILE A 125 4.04 7.38 -4.24
C ILE A 125 4.74 8.08 -3.08
N SER A 126 3.96 8.79 -2.24
CA SER A 126 4.47 9.41 -1.01
C SER A 126 3.61 8.97 0.15
N ALA A 127 4.15 8.17 1.06
CA ALA A 127 3.43 7.65 2.22
C ALA A 127 4.02 8.19 3.54
N GLN A 128 3.13 8.38 4.52
CA GLN A 128 3.47 8.81 5.87
C GLN A 128 2.75 7.92 6.87
N PHE A 129 3.48 7.49 7.90
CA PHE A 129 2.97 6.59 8.91
C PHE A 129 3.23 7.12 10.32
N ARG A 130 2.33 6.73 11.25
CA ARG A 130 2.40 7.02 12.68
C ARG A 130 2.00 5.79 13.47
N LYS A 131 2.42 5.76 14.73
CA LYS A 131 2.11 4.66 15.65
C LYS A 131 2.57 3.28 15.13
N LEU A 132 3.57 3.27 14.28
CA LEU A 132 4.29 2.04 13.93
C LEU A 132 5.14 1.58 15.11
N ARG A 133 5.57 0.32 15.11
CA ARG A 133 6.57 -0.16 16.07
C ARG A 133 7.85 0.65 15.96
N PRO A 134 8.32 1.30 17.03
CA PRO A 134 9.60 2.01 17.03
C PRO A 134 10.75 1.08 16.62
N GLY A 135 11.54 1.50 15.63
CA GLY A 135 12.63 0.68 15.07
C GLY A 135 12.20 -0.55 14.27
N GLY A 136 10.89 -0.69 14.00
CA GLY A 136 10.36 -1.77 13.17
C GLY A 136 10.73 -1.61 11.70
N SER A 137 10.99 -2.73 11.02
CA SER A 137 11.25 -2.81 9.58
C SER A 137 9.95 -3.02 8.82
N TYR A 138 9.77 -2.28 7.73
CA TYR A 138 8.54 -2.28 6.94
C TYR A 138 8.83 -2.24 5.45
N SER A 139 7.93 -2.80 4.64
CA SER A 139 7.95 -2.66 3.19
C SER A 139 6.57 -2.31 2.64
N LEU A 140 6.54 -1.63 1.49
CA LEU A 140 5.32 -1.36 0.74
C LEU A 140 5.22 -2.31 -0.45
N PHE A 141 4.06 -2.92 -0.59
CA PHE A 141 3.71 -3.78 -1.71
C PHE A 141 2.45 -3.27 -2.41
N GLU A 142 2.29 -3.65 -3.65
CA GLU A 142 1.07 -3.51 -4.43
C GLU A 142 0.32 -4.85 -4.40
N ASN A 143 -0.96 -4.82 -3.99
CA ASN A 143 -1.87 -5.95 -4.14
C ASN A 143 -2.52 -5.89 -5.52
N HIS A 144 -2.72 -7.05 -6.15
CA HIS A 144 -3.40 -7.24 -7.42
C HIS A 144 -4.67 -8.06 -7.21
N PHE A 145 -5.81 -7.39 -7.05
CA PHE A 145 -7.11 -8.04 -6.80
C PHE A 145 -7.71 -8.68 -8.06
N ASP A 146 -7.22 -8.33 -9.24
CA ASP A 146 -7.54 -8.93 -10.53
C ASP A 146 -6.85 -10.29 -10.77
N GLN A 147 -5.99 -10.72 -9.84
CA GLN A 147 -5.29 -12.02 -9.91
C GLN A 147 -5.89 -13.03 -8.92
N GLN A 148 -5.80 -14.33 -9.29
CA GLN A 148 -6.21 -15.44 -8.42
C GLN A 148 -5.11 -16.52 -8.35
N PRO A 149 -4.49 -16.73 -7.19
CA PRO A 149 -4.68 -15.98 -5.93
C PRO A 149 -4.20 -14.53 -6.06
N VAL A 150 -4.66 -13.65 -5.15
CA VAL A 150 -4.26 -12.24 -5.12
C VAL A 150 -2.75 -12.11 -5.22
N GLY A 151 -2.29 -11.39 -6.25
CA GLY A 151 -0.89 -11.15 -6.51
C GLY A 151 -0.32 -10.03 -5.62
N PHE A 152 1.00 -10.05 -5.47
CA PHE A 152 1.75 -9.03 -4.72
C PHE A 152 3.06 -8.73 -5.43
N THR A 153 3.33 -7.46 -5.65
CA THR A 153 4.62 -6.99 -6.17
C THR A 153 5.18 -5.88 -5.28
N PRO A 154 6.51 -5.73 -5.14
CA PRO A 154 7.07 -4.55 -4.49
C PRO A 154 6.52 -3.29 -5.14
N LEU A 155 6.12 -2.29 -4.34
CA LEU A 155 5.50 -1.08 -4.87
C LEU A 155 6.43 -0.27 -5.79
N ASP A 156 7.75 -0.45 -5.69
CA ASP A 156 8.75 0.11 -6.61
C ASP A 156 9.08 -0.82 -7.79
N GLY A 157 8.40 -1.96 -7.90
CA GLY A 157 8.61 -3.00 -8.91
C GLY A 157 9.90 -3.81 -8.77
N THR A 158 10.77 -3.50 -7.79
CA THR A 158 12.12 -4.11 -7.68
C THR A 158 12.48 -4.59 -6.28
N GLY A 159 11.77 -4.16 -5.25
CA GLY A 159 12.08 -4.47 -3.85
C GLY A 159 13.32 -3.76 -3.29
N LYS A 160 13.88 -2.77 -4.01
CA LYS A 160 15.10 -2.06 -3.61
C LYS A 160 14.83 -0.79 -2.81
N SER A 161 13.73 -0.10 -3.09
CA SER A 161 13.38 1.19 -2.50
C SER A 161 11.99 1.23 -1.86
N ASN A 162 11.30 0.10 -1.77
CA ASN A 162 9.97 -0.04 -1.17
C ASN A 162 10.00 -0.23 0.36
N ASN A 163 11.15 -0.17 1.00
CA ASN A 163 11.36 -0.53 2.40
C ASN A 163 11.88 0.64 3.24
N PHE A 164 11.61 0.60 4.55
CA PHE A 164 12.05 1.62 5.51
C PHE A 164 12.03 1.08 6.95
N VAL A 165 12.72 1.79 7.85
CA VAL A 165 12.67 1.56 9.30
C VAL A 165 11.92 2.72 9.96
N ALA A 166 10.94 2.41 10.81
CA ALA A 166 10.26 3.41 11.62
C ALA A 166 11.24 4.01 12.65
N ASN A 167 11.16 5.32 12.86
CA ASN A 167 12.02 5.98 13.84
C ASN A 167 11.62 5.65 15.30
N LYS A 168 12.37 6.16 16.27
CA LYS A 168 12.14 5.93 17.70
C LYS A 168 10.76 6.41 18.22
N ARG A 169 10.04 7.24 17.44
CA ARG A 169 8.68 7.71 17.75
C ARG A 169 7.59 6.88 17.04
N GLY A 170 7.96 5.82 16.32
CA GLY A 170 7.02 5.03 15.52
C GLY A 170 6.48 5.80 14.31
N THR A 171 7.24 6.75 13.76
CA THR A 171 6.87 7.46 12.55
C THR A 171 7.80 7.13 11.40
N ALA A 172 7.26 7.18 10.17
CA ALA A 172 8.05 7.01 8.95
C ALA A 172 7.48 7.84 7.81
N ARG A 173 8.33 8.15 6.85
CA ARG A 173 7.97 8.71 5.54
C ARG A 173 8.78 8.00 4.48
N ILE A 174 8.13 7.69 3.37
CA ILE A 174 8.78 7.08 2.22
C ILE A 174 8.24 7.73 0.95
N THR A 175 9.12 7.93 -0.03
CA THR A 175 8.74 8.34 -1.39
C THR A 175 9.45 7.42 -2.37
N LEU A 176 8.69 6.87 -3.30
CA LEU A 176 9.19 5.98 -4.34
C LEU A 176 8.45 6.21 -5.67
N ILE A 177 8.91 5.59 -6.73
CA ILE A 177 8.25 5.58 -8.03
C ILE A 177 7.72 4.17 -8.29
N ALA A 178 6.41 4.03 -8.39
CA ALA A 178 5.78 2.81 -8.89
C ALA A 178 5.95 2.74 -10.42
N PRO A 179 6.26 1.56 -10.98
CA PRO A 179 6.51 1.41 -12.41
C PRO A 179 5.27 1.61 -13.28
N GLN A 180 4.09 1.60 -12.68
CA GLN A 180 2.78 1.74 -13.32
C GLN A 180 1.84 2.61 -12.49
N LEU A 181 0.75 3.08 -13.11
CA LEU A 181 -0.37 3.70 -12.39
C LEU A 181 -1.13 2.61 -11.64
N LEU A 182 -1.52 2.93 -10.40
CA LEU A 182 -2.39 2.06 -9.61
C LEU A 182 -3.86 2.34 -9.97
N THR A 183 -4.65 1.28 -10.06
CA THR A 183 -6.07 1.32 -10.42
C THR A 183 -6.92 0.73 -9.29
N HIS A 184 -8.25 0.76 -9.41
CA HIS A 184 -9.17 0.11 -8.47
C HIS A 184 -8.93 -1.40 -8.28
N ALA A 185 -8.20 -2.07 -9.21
CA ALA A 185 -7.76 -3.45 -9.03
C ALA A 185 -6.56 -3.59 -8.08
N ASN A 186 -6.04 -2.47 -7.55
CA ASN A 186 -4.85 -2.45 -6.72
C ASN A 186 -5.12 -1.91 -5.31
N ALA A 187 -4.18 -2.17 -4.41
CA ALA A 187 -4.07 -1.50 -3.12
C ALA A 187 -2.60 -1.31 -2.75
N VAL A 188 -2.30 -0.27 -1.98
CA VAL A 188 -1.00 -0.13 -1.32
C VAL A 188 -1.05 -0.85 0.02
N LEU A 189 -0.17 -1.82 0.21
CA LEU A 189 -0.08 -2.65 1.40
C LEU A 189 1.17 -2.32 2.21
N LEU A 190 1.04 -2.13 3.52
CA LEU A 190 2.15 -2.03 4.46
C LEU A 190 2.38 -3.38 5.13
N VAL A 191 3.59 -3.93 4.98
CA VAL A 191 4.05 -5.18 5.60
C VAL A 191 5.05 -4.87 6.69
N TYR A 192 4.83 -5.38 7.91
CA TYR A 192 5.78 -5.38 9.01
C TYR A 192 6.64 -6.64 8.95
N HIS A 193 7.97 -6.50 9.15
CA HIS A 193 8.93 -7.60 9.19
C HIS A 193 9.41 -7.84 10.62
N SER A 194 8.96 -8.94 11.23
CA SER A 194 9.29 -9.27 12.63
C SER A 194 10.74 -9.74 12.81
N ASP A 195 11.36 -10.29 11.77
CA ASP A 195 12.77 -10.70 11.71
C ASP A 195 13.74 -9.54 11.41
N LYS A 196 13.22 -8.31 11.23
CA LYS A 196 13.98 -7.10 10.90
C LYS A 196 14.71 -7.16 9.56
N THR A 197 14.36 -8.10 8.69
CA THR A 197 14.99 -8.30 7.38
C THR A 197 14.08 -7.77 6.27
N PHE A 198 14.64 -7.09 5.29
CA PHE A 198 13.94 -6.74 4.05
C PHE A 198 14.16 -7.88 3.04
N HIS A 199 13.05 -8.42 2.55
CA HIS A 199 13.05 -9.61 1.70
C HIS A 199 13.07 -9.28 0.18
N GLY A 200 13.40 -8.05 -0.17
CA GLY A 200 13.52 -7.61 -1.56
C GLY A 200 12.20 -7.65 -2.32
N ASP A 201 12.12 -8.50 -3.32
CA ASP A 201 10.92 -8.71 -4.13
C ASP A 201 9.87 -9.61 -3.47
N GLN A 202 10.23 -10.27 -2.35
CA GLN A 202 9.34 -11.12 -1.57
C GLN A 202 8.80 -10.39 -0.34
N ARG A 203 7.61 -10.78 0.13
CA ARG A 203 7.05 -10.26 1.39
C ARG A 203 7.67 -10.89 2.64
N GLY A 204 8.33 -12.03 2.50
CA GLY A 204 8.71 -12.92 3.60
C GLY A 204 7.64 -13.99 3.86
N GLU A 205 7.84 -14.83 4.88
CA GLU A 205 6.91 -15.89 5.29
C GLU A 205 5.72 -15.25 6.03
N ILE A 206 4.53 -15.30 5.40
CA ILE A 206 3.33 -14.63 5.89
C ILE A 206 2.85 -15.23 7.22
N GLY A 207 2.60 -14.37 8.21
CA GLY A 207 2.24 -14.77 9.57
C GLY A 207 3.41 -15.23 10.43
N VAL A 208 4.61 -15.33 9.87
CA VAL A 208 5.84 -15.73 10.59
C VAL A 208 6.84 -14.59 10.66
N THR A 209 7.35 -14.14 9.51
CA THR A 209 8.29 -13.01 9.42
C THR A 209 7.67 -11.77 8.79
N ALA A 210 6.56 -11.93 8.05
CA ALA A 210 5.84 -10.87 7.36
C ALA A 210 4.38 -10.80 7.83
N HIS A 211 3.96 -9.58 8.23
CA HIS A 211 2.64 -9.34 8.80
C HIS A 211 2.00 -8.14 8.09
N HIS A 212 0.86 -8.34 7.41
CA HIS A 212 0.13 -7.26 6.76
C HIS A 212 -0.56 -6.40 7.81
N GLN A 213 -0.17 -5.15 7.94
CA GLN A 213 -0.67 -4.28 9.00
C GLN A 213 -1.71 -3.26 8.48
N LEU A 214 -1.38 -2.54 7.43
CA LEU A 214 -2.23 -1.50 6.88
C LEU A 214 -2.43 -1.70 5.36
N ILE A 215 -3.60 -1.30 4.87
CA ILE A 215 -3.92 -1.35 3.44
C ILE A 215 -4.66 -0.09 3.01
N ALA A 216 -4.36 0.41 1.81
CA ALA A 216 -5.08 1.52 1.17
C ALA A 216 -5.54 1.05 -0.22
N PRO A 217 -6.79 0.53 -0.37
CA PRO A 217 -7.37 0.21 -1.66
C PRO A 217 -7.50 1.47 -2.52
N ILE A 218 -7.29 1.34 -3.82
CA ILE A 218 -7.51 2.42 -4.77
C ILE A 218 -9.01 2.44 -5.11
N PRO A 219 -9.72 3.54 -4.89
CA PRO A 219 -11.14 3.64 -5.23
C PRO A 219 -11.35 3.72 -6.75
N GLU A 220 -12.60 3.46 -7.17
CA GLU A 220 -13.08 3.65 -8.55
C GLU A 220 -13.03 5.09 -9.01
#